data_0f2a4a058069adb8b950742bf1809ee7
#
_entry.id   0f2a4a058069adb8b950742bf1809ee7
#
_cell.length_a   1.000
_cell.length_b   1.000
_cell.length_c   1.000
_cell.angle_alpha   90.00
_cell.angle_beta   90.00
_cell.angle_gamma   90.00
#
_symmetry.space_group_name_H-M   'P 1'
#
loop_
_entity.id
_entity.type
_entity.pdbx_description
1 polymer ?
#
loop_
_entity_poly.entity_id
_entity_poly.type
_entity_poly.pdbx_seq_one_letter_code
_entity_poly.pdbx_strand_id
1 'polypeptide(L)'
;MNKTFSFIILLLIISFVSILAMEAVQAQSQGTSLTLYAGSITSGSGTYGYGNSANDIVSPGPTLNLQVGTTYTMTVNNVGNIPHSWEIVSTKAVSDSPLFGAGIDISNYISPGNSGTVTFTPDQTGNFYYVCTVPGHITLGMWGNVVVSSSVPEFSSATTVIVISLALTTIVAFLFVRSKRK
;
A
#
# COMPACT_ATOMS: atom_id res chain seq x y z
N MET A 1 28.23 -43.85 -18.28
CA MET A 1 28.16 -42.43 -17.98
C MET A 1 28.90 -42.18 -16.67
N ASN A 2 29.93 -41.35 -16.67
CA ASN A 2 30.81 -41.17 -15.51
C ASN A 2 30.03 -40.48 -14.37
N LYS A 3 30.11 -40.97 -13.13
CA LYS A 3 29.36 -40.42 -11.97
C LYS A 3 29.59 -38.90 -11.79
N THR A 4 30.79 -38.41 -12.12
CA THR A 4 31.13 -36.99 -12.13
C THR A 4 30.38 -36.22 -13.21
N PHE A 5 30.19 -36.79 -14.40
CA PHE A 5 29.46 -36.15 -15.50
C PHE A 5 27.95 -36.00 -15.17
N SER A 6 27.36 -37.05 -14.57
CA SER A 6 25.96 -37.01 -14.11
C SER A 6 25.71 -35.99 -13.02
N PHE A 7 26.70 -35.79 -12.11
CA PHE A 7 26.61 -34.78 -11.04
C PHE A 7 26.70 -33.36 -11.57
N ILE A 8 27.56 -33.12 -12.57
CA ILE A 8 27.66 -31.79 -13.22
C ILE A 8 26.35 -31.42 -13.96
N ILE A 9 25.76 -32.39 -14.67
CA ILE A 9 24.46 -32.18 -15.34
C ILE A 9 23.38 -31.84 -14.33
N LEU A 10 23.30 -32.52 -13.19
CA LEU A 10 22.32 -32.25 -12.14
C LEU A 10 22.47 -30.84 -11.55
N LEU A 11 23.71 -30.39 -11.31
CA LEU A 11 23.98 -29.03 -10.84
C LEU A 11 23.59 -27.96 -11.87
N LEU A 12 23.83 -28.23 -13.16
CA LEU A 12 23.43 -27.32 -14.23
C LEU A 12 21.90 -27.22 -14.37
N ILE A 13 21.17 -28.33 -14.21
CA ILE A 13 19.71 -28.34 -14.23
C ILE A 13 19.14 -27.56 -13.03
N ILE A 14 19.70 -27.73 -11.84
CA ILE A 14 19.26 -26.99 -10.64
C ILE A 14 19.51 -25.49 -10.82
N SER A 15 20.67 -25.10 -11.34
CA SER A 15 21.01 -23.71 -11.66
C SER A 15 20.08 -23.12 -12.72
N PHE A 16 19.74 -23.86 -13.75
CA PHE A 16 18.85 -23.42 -14.83
C PHE A 16 17.39 -23.24 -14.36
N VAL A 17 16.90 -24.16 -13.52
CA VAL A 17 15.57 -24.05 -12.89
C VAL A 17 15.50 -22.82 -11.97
N SER A 18 16.59 -22.50 -11.26
CA SER A 18 16.65 -21.31 -10.40
C SER A 18 16.62 -19.99 -11.22
N ILE A 19 17.20 -19.97 -12.41
CA ILE A 19 17.20 -18.81 -13.32
C ILE A 19 15.80 -18.62 -13.92
N LEU A 20 15.12 -19.68 -14.35
CA LEU A 20 13.75 -19.62 -14.87
C LEU A 20 12.74 -19.15 -13.81
N ALA A 21 12.99 -19.43 -12.53
CA ALA A 21 12.15 -18.95 -11.44
C ALA A 21 12.33 -17.43 -11.18
N MET A 22 13.41 -16.81 -11.63
CA MET A 22 13.63 -15.35 -11.50
C MET A 22 12.77 -14.52 -12.45
N GLU A 23 12.39 -15.02 -13.61
CA GLU A 23 11.59 -14.27 -14.58
C GLU A 23 10.10 -14.18 -14.19
N ALA A 24 9.62 -15.01 -13.26
CA ALA A 24 8.22 -15.04 -12.83
C ALA A 24 7.89 -14.03 -11.70
N VAL A 25 8.87 -13.32 -11.14
CA VAL A 25 8.64 -12.34 -10.08
C VAL A 25 8.72 -10.93 -10.64
N GLN A 26 7.83 -10.62 -11.54
CA GLN A 26 7.36 -9.24 -11.71
C GLN A 26 6.41 -8.99 -10.55
N ALA A 27 6.86 -8.23 -9.55
CA ALA A 27 5.97 -7.68 -8.54
C ALA A 27 4.93 -6.83 -9.28
N GLN A 28 3.74 -7.39 -9.52
CA GLN A 28 2.59 -6.59 -9.84
C GLN A 28 2.37 -5.71 -8.62
N SER A 29 2.67 -4.42 -8.76
CA SER A 29 2.14 -3.39 -7.87
C SER A 29 0.62 -3.43 -8.01
N GLN A 30 -0.03 -4.34 -7.29
CA GLN A 30 -1.48 -4.29 -7.13
C GLN A 30 -1.76 -3.02 -6.34
N GLY A 31 -2.37 -2.05 -7.01
CA GLY A 31 -2.83 -0.84 -6.37
C GLY A 31 -3.75 -1.19 -5.20
N THR A 32 -3.42 -0.72 -4.01
CA THR A 32 -4.23 -0.94 -2.81
C THR A 32 -5.45 -0.04 -2.85
N SER A 33 -6.65 -0.63 -2.88
CA SER A 33 -7.90 0.12 -2.83
C SER A 33 -8.25 0.49 -1.39
N LEU A 34 -8.59 1.76 -1.19
CA LEU A 34 -9.06 2.34 0.06
C LEU A 34 -10.45 2.94 -0.17
N THR A 35 -11.33 2.80 0.80
CA THR A 35 -12.67 3.39 0.74
C THR A 35 -13.00 4.10 2.03
N LEU A 36 -13.49 5.33 1.92
CA LEU A 36 -14.06 6.10 3.01
C LEU A 36 -15.49 6.51 2.68
N TYR A 37 -16.25 6.72 3.71
CA TYR A 37 -17.60 7.28 3.67
C TYR A 37 -17.57 8.64 4.34
N ALA A 38 -18.16 9.64 3.68
CA ALA A 38 -18.22 11.04 4.13
C ALA A 38 -19.65 11.41 4.47
N GLY A 39 -19.88 12.07 5.60
CA GLY A 39 -21.24 12.46 6.01
C GLY A 39 -21.31 13.03 7.42
N SER A 40 -22.52 13.06 7.97
CA SER A 40 -22.76 13.43 9.37
C SER A 40 -22.21 12.34 10.30
N ILE A 41 -21.61 12.75 11.40
CA ILE A 41 -21.06 11.78 12.36
C ILE A 41 -22.19 10.97 13.02
N THR A 42 -21.88 9.69 13.28
CA THR A 42 -22.76 8.76 14.00
C THR A 42 -22.34 8.63 15.46
N SER A 43 -21.06 8.95 15.77
CA SER A 43 -20.53 8.99 17.13
C SER A 43 -19.30 9.89 17.23
N GLY A 44 -19.02 10.43 18.42
CA GLY A 44 -17.89 11.33 18.66
C GLY A 44 -18.32 12.78 18.79
N SER A 45 -17.37 13.72 18.59
CA SER A 45 -17.59 15.17 18.63
C SER A 45 -17.37 15.81 17.27
N GLY A 46 -18.28 16.70 16.86
CA GLY A 46 -18.26 17.33 15.56
C GLY A 46 -19.61 17.21 14.87
N THR A 47 -19.69 17.63 13.62
CA THR A 47 -20.91 17.55 12.80
C THR A 47 -20.71 16.62 11.60
N TYR A 48 -19.53 16.68 10.99
CA TYR A 48 -19.18 15.92 9.78
C TYR A 48 -17.90 15.14 10.02
N GLY A 49 -17.76 14.02 9.34
CA GLY A 49 -16.60 13.17 9.46
C GLY A 49 -16.44 12.20 8.31
N TYR A 50 -15.54 11.26 8.53
CA TYR A 50 -15.31 10.13 7.64
C TYR A 50 -15.41 8.83 8.41
N GLY A 51 -15.72 7.74 7.72
CA GLY A 51 -15.82 6.42 8.33
C GLY A 51 -15.41 5.29 7.38
N ASN A 52 -15.22 4.09 7.93
CA ASN A 52 -14.97 2.88 7.13
C ASN A 52 -16.28 2.28 6.58
N SER A 53 -17.42 2.75 7.04
CA SER A 53 -18.74 2.39 6.53
C SER A 53 -19.73 3.56 6.65
N ALA A 54 -20.85 3.48 5.94
CA ALA A 54 -21.90 4.49 6.00
C ALA A 54 -22.53 4.64 7.41
N ASN A 55 -22.43 3.62 8.26
CA ASN A 55 -23.00 3.60 9.60
C ASN A 55 -21.97 3.91 10.71
N ASP A 56 -20.72 4.19 10.34
CA ASP A 56 -19.62 4.43 11.27
C ASP A 56 -18.82 5.67 10.83
N ILE A 57 -19.50 6.81 10.76
CA ILE A 57 -18.89 8.11 10.48
C ILE A 57 -18.47 8.73 11.80
N VAL A 58 -17.18 9.03 11.93
CA VAL A 58 -16.55 9.51 13.17
C VAL A 58 -15.72 10.77 12.93
N SER A 59 -15.38 11.48 14.00
CA SER A 59 -14.47 12.61 14.01
C SER A 59 -13.50 12.51 15.20
N PRO A 60 -12.18 12.56 14.97
CA PRO A 60 -11.51 12.48 13.65
C PRO A 60 -11.83 11.16 12.96
N GLY A 61 -11.78 11.16 11.63
CA GLY A 61 -11.99 9.97 10.81
C GLY A 61 -10.89 8.91 11.00
N PRO A 62 -11.06 7.71 10.41
CA PRO A 62 -10.09 6.61 10.54
C PRO A 62 -8.68 7.00 10.11
N THR A 63 -7.66 6.55 10.84
CA THR A 63 -6.26 6.76 10.43
C THR A 63 -5.95 5.92 9.18
N LEU A 64 -5.40 6.56 8.16
CA LEU A 64 -4.88 5.89 6.96
C LEU A 64 -3.40 5.56 7.18
N ASN A 65 -3.05 4.27 7.12
CA ASN A 65 -1.66 3.81 7.17
C ASN A 65 -1.20 3.46 5.76
N LEU A 66 -0.25 4.22 5.24
CA LEU A 66 0.25 4.14 3.87
C LEU A 66 1.74 3.80 3.87
N GLN A 67 2.24 3.38 2.71
CA GLN A 67 3.66 3.11 2.48
C GLN A 67 4.19 3.93 1.31
N VAL A 68 5.41 4.44 1.43
CA VAL A 68 6.12 5.13 0.35
C VAL A 68 6.26 4.19 -0.84
N GLY A 69 6.01 4.71 -2.06
CA GLY A 69 6.14 3.97 -3.31
C GLY A 69 4.99 3.01 -3.63
N THR A 70 4.03 2.84 -2.72
CA THR A 70 2.82 2.04 -2.97
C THR A 70 1.74 2.91 -3.61
N THR A 71 1.17 2.43 -4.71
CA THR A 71 0.05 3.12 -5.38
C THR A 71 -1.26 2.76 -4.70
N TYR A 72 -2.03 3.78 -4.33
CA TYR A 72 -3.35 3.65 -3.70
C TYR A 72 -4.42 4.23 -4.62
N THR A 73 -5.58 3.57 -4.65
CA THR A 73 -6.81 4.12 -5.23
C THR A 73 -7.77 4.38 -4.09
N MET A 74 -7.98 5.66 -3.77
CA MET A 74 -8.95 6.11 -2.76
C MET A 74 -10.29 6.37 -3.42
N THR A 75 -11.35 5.81 -2.85
CA THR A 75 -12.74 6.14 -3.17
C THR A 75 -13.41 6.75 -1.95
N VAL A 76 -14.05 7.89 -2.12
CA VAL A 76 -14.89 8.53 -1.08
C VAL A 76 -16.34 8.53 -1.51
N ASN A 77 -17.19 7.88 -0.71
CA ASN A 77 -18.63 7.84 -0.93
C ASN A 77 -19.31 8.90 -0.05
N ASN A 78 -19.98 9.86 -0.65
CA ASN A 78 -20.76 10.84 0.10
C ASN A 78 -22.13 10.24 0.45
N VAL A 79 -22.30 9.82 1.69
CA VAL A 79 -23.56 9.29 2.24
C VAL A 79 -24.31 10.35 3.04
N GLY A 80 -23.78 11.57 3.11
CA GLY A 80 -24.43 12.73 3.72
C GLY A 80 -25.47 13.37 2.80
N ASN A 81 -26.03 14.46 3.28
CA ASN A 81 -27.04 15.26 2.57
C ASN A 81 -26.49 16.60 2.03
N ILE A 82 -25.19 16.86 2.22
CA ILE A 82 -24.48 18.04 1.73
C ILE A 82 -23.23 17.62 0.98
N PRO A 83 -22.63 18.50 0.16
CA PRO A 83 -21.40 18.22 -0.58
C PRO A 83 -20.20 17.99 0.36
N HIS A 84 -19.29 17.12 -0.04
CA HIS A 84 -18.02 16.83 0.61
C HIS A 84 -16.89 16.72 -0.41
N SER A 85 -15.65 16.67 0.06
CA SER A 85 -14.45 16.41 -0.74
C SER A 85 -13.43 15.67 0.10
N TRP A 86 -12.25 15.41 -0.44
CA TRP A 86 -11.16 14.79 0.29
C TRP A 86 -9.82 15.17 -0.32
N GLU A 87 -8.84 15.52 0.51
CA GLU A 87 -7.46 15.72 0.08
C GLU A 87 -6.47 15.38 1.19
N ILE A 88 -5.24 14.98 0.83
CA ILE A 88 -4.12 14.83 1.79
C ILE A 88 -3.33 16.14 1.85
N VAL A 89 -3.07 16.59 3.08
CA VAL A 89 -2.40 17.86 3.39
C VAL A 89 -1.37 17.71 4.50
N SER A 90 -0.40 18.63 4.58
CA SER A 90 0.62 18.64 5.64
C SER A 90 0.10 19.18 6.97
N THR A 91 -0.91 20.04 6.94
CA THR A 91 -1.56 20.64 8.11
C THR A 91 -3.08 20.54 7.96
N LYS A 92 -3.83 20.68 9.05
CA LYS A 92 -5.31 20.68 8.99
C LYS A 92 -5.83 21.99 8.39
N ALA A 93 -5.49 22.23 7.13
CA ALA A 93 -5.91 23.37 6.34
C ALA A 93 -6.08 22.97 4.88
N VAL A 94 -7.03 23.59 4.18
CA VAL A 94 -7.26 23.36 2.74
C VAL A 94 -6.02 23.78 1.94
N SER A 95 -5.68 23.02 0.91
CA SER A 95 -4.59 23.30 -0.01
C SER A 95 -5.08 23.24 -1.47
N ASP A 96 -4.60 24.15 -2.31
CA ASP A 96 -4.83 24.09 -3.75
C ASP A 96 -3.95 23.04 -4.45
N SER A 97 -2.99 22.49 -3.72
CA SER A 97 -2.06 21.45 -4.20
C SER A 97 -1.99 20.32 -3.17
N PRO A 98 -2.90 19.34 -3.25
CA PRO A 98 -2.88 18.17 -2.38
C PRO A 98 -1.55 17.43 -2.46
N LEU A 99 -1.04 16.96 -1.32
CA LEU A 99 0.16 16.12 -1.28
C LEU A 99 -0.05 14.85 -2.11
N PHE A 100 0.99 14.41 -2.80
CA PHE A 100 1.00 13.20 -3.64
C PHE A 100 -0.03 13.23 -4.79
N GLY A 101 -0.63 14.39 -5.10
CA GLY A 101 -1.75 14.50 -6.01
C GLY A 101 -3.06 13.89 -5.47
N ALA A 102 -3.11 13.65 -4.16
CA ALA A 102 -4.22 12.97 -3.48
C ALA A 102 -5.36 13.93 -3.15
N GLY A 103 -6.15 14.29 -4.15
CA GLY A 103 -7.32 15.17 -4.01
C GLY A 103 -8.51 14.67 -4.82
N ILE A 104 -9.70 14.67 -4.22
CA ILE A 104 -10.98 14.29 -4.82
C ILE A 104 -11.92 15.47 -4.75
N ASP A 105 -12.30 16.00 -5.92
CA ASP A 105 -13.30 17.05 -6.09
C ASP A 105 -13.11 18.22 -5.12
N ILE A 106 -11.87 18.68 -4.98
CA ILE A 106 -11.48 19.72 -4.02
C ILE A 106 -12.15 21.08 -4.31
N SER A 107 -12.61 21.31 -5.54
CA SER A 107 -13.29 22.53 -5.97
C SER A 107 -14.75 22.29 -6.37
N ASN A 108 -15.09 21.13 -6.93
CA ASN A 108 -16.43 20.82 -7.44
C ASN A 108 -17.28 20.06 -6.42
N TYR A 109 -16.66 19.47 -5.43
CA TYR A 109 -17.25 18.67 -4.35
C TYR A 109 -18.04 17.43 -4.82
N ILE A 110 -17.99 16.39 -4.03
CA ILE A 110 -18.78 15.17 -4.23
C ILE A 110 -20.21 15.45 -3.75
N SER A 111 -21.16 15.48 -4.66
CA SER A 111 -22.58 15.66 -4.31
C SER A 111 -23.11 14.51 -3.47
N PRO A 112 -24.19 14.75 -2.67
CA PRO A 112 -24.89 13.70 -1.94
C PRO A 112 -25.25 12.48 -2.79
N GLY A 113 -24.97 11.27 -2.27
CA GLY A 113 -25.22 10.01 -2.95
C GLY A 113 -24.22 9.63 -4.04
N ASN A 114 -23.25 10.49 -4.36
CA ASN A 114 -22.20 10.22 -5.34
C ASN A 114 -20.88 9.80 -4.66
N SER A 115 -19.94 9.39 -5.48
CA SER A 115 -18.57 9.06 -5.04
C SER A 115 -17.53 9.73 -5.94
N GLY A 116 -16.38 10.03 -5.37
CA GLY A 116 -15.19 10.48 -6.07
C GLY A 116 -14.04 9.48 -5.88
N THR A 117 -13.10 9.45 -6.82
CA THR A 117 -11.97 8.53 -6.78
C THR A 117 -10.70 9.23 -7.25
N VAL A 118 -9.57 8.94 -6.60
CA VAL A 118 -8.24 9.38 -7.00
C VAL A 118 -7.22 8.26 -6.83
N THR A 119 -6.24 8.21 -7.72
CA THR A 119 -5.08 7.31 -7.59
C THR A 119 -3.85 8.15 -7.29
N PHE A 120 -3.07 7.77 -6.28
CA PHE A 120 -1.89 8.50 -5.84
C PHE A 120 -0.82 7.55 -5.28
N THR A 121 0.41 8.05 -5.19
CA THR A 121 1.55 7.28 -4.65
C THR A 121 2.32 8.18 -3.69
N PRO A 122 2.33 7.92 -2.37
CA PRO A 122 3.16 8.66 -1.44
C PRO A 122 4.64 8.53 -1.79
N ASP A 123 5.37 9.63 -1.82
CA ASP A 123 6.80 9.70 -2.17
C ASP A 123 7.71 10.01 -0.97
N GLN A 124 7.13 10.29 0.21
CA GLN A 124 7.87 10.58 1.44
C GLN A 124 7.16 10.04 2.67
N THR A 125 7.93 9.68 3.69
CA THR A 125 7.42 9.28 5.01
C THR A 125 6.99 10.49 5.82
N GLY A 126 6.05 10.29 6.75
CA GLY A 126 5.62 11.35 7.65
C GLY A 126 4.23 11.13 8.24
N ASN A 127 3.83 12.12 9.05
CA ASN A 127 2.47 12.23 9.58
C ASN A 127 1.80 13.40 8.90
N PHE A 128 0.68 13.13 8.26
CA PHE A 128 -0.12 14.06 7.49
C PHE A 128 -1.57 14.00 7.94
N TYR A 129 -2.41 14.76 7.27
CA TYR A 129 -3.85 14.74 7.49
C TYR A 129 -4.58 14.53 6.17
N TYR A 130 -5.78 14.02 6.23
CA TYR A 130 -6.74 14.21 5.17
C TYR A 130 -7.90 15.07 5.67
N VAL A 131 -8.42 15.91 4.80
CA VAL A 131 -9.43 16.92 5.14
C VAL A 131 -10.50 17.03 4.07
N CYS A 132 -11.65 17.61 4.43
CA CYS A 132 -12.66 18.09 3.50
C CYS A 132 -12.39 19.56 3.17
N THR A 133 -12.40 19.94 1.89
CA THR A 133 -12.12 21.30 1.44
C THR A 133 -13.34 22.24 1.52
N VAL A 134 -14.53 21.69 1.76
CA VAL A 134 -15.74 22.52 1.93
C VAL A 134 -15.54 23.48 3.11
N PRO A 135 -15.79 24.79 2.92
CA PRO A 135 -15.55 25.78 3.96
C PRO A 135 -16.23 25.43 5.29
N GLY A 136 -15.45 25.48 6.38
CA GLY A 136 -15.93 25.21 7.73
C GLY A 136 -15.94 23.72 8.12
N HIS A 137 -15.86 22.77 7.19
CA HIS A 137 -15.97 21.35 7.50
C HIS A 137 -14.80 20.82 8.36
N ILE A 138 -13.59 21.33 8.21
CA ILE A 138 -12.44 20.98 9.05
C ILE A 138 -12.73 21.31 10.52
N THR A 139 -13.24 22.51 10.79
CA THR A 139 -13.58 22.97 12.14
C THR A 139 -14.77 22.21 12.74
N LEU A 140 -15.62 21.65 11.88
CA LEU A 140 -16.74 20.78 12.26
C LEU A 140 -16.34 19.31 12.41
N GLY A 141 -15.04 19.00 12.37
CA GLY A 141 -14.50 17.67 12.65
C GLY A 141 -14.13 16.83 11.43
N MET A 142 -14.29 17.35 10.20
CA MET A 142 -14.15 16.56 8.98
C MET A 142 -12.68 16.48 8.52
N TRP A 143 -11.91 15.70 9.26
CA TRP A 143 -10.50 15.41 9.01
C TRP A 143 -10.10 14.06 9.62
N GLY A 144 -8.96 13.51 9.23
CA GLY A 144 -8.35 12.34 9.84
C GLY A 144 -6.83 12.32 9.67
N ASN A 145 -6.15 11.35 10.27
CA ASN A 145 -4.70 11.21 10.22
C ASN A 145 -4.27 10.34 9.04
N VAL A 146 -3.08 10.66 8.51
CA VAL A 146 -2.37 9.85 7.53
C VAL A 146 -0.97 9.58 8.06
N VAL A 147 -0.59 8.32 8.16
CA VAL A 147 0.76 7.89 8.55
C VAL A 147 1.38 7.21 7.33
N VAL A 148 2.43 7.79 6.78
CA VAL A 148 3.18 7.20 5.69
C VAL A 148 4.49 6.65 6.23
N SER A 149 4.67 5.34 6.15
CA SER A 149 5.88 4.63 6.56
C SER A 149 6.75 4.24 5.35
N SER A 150 8.03 3.93 5.59
CA SER A 150 8.86 3.31 4.57
C SER A 150 8.30 1.94 4.19
N SER A 151 8.33 1.61 2.90
CA SER A 151 8.10 0.24 2.49
C SER A 151 9.21 -0.64 3.09
N VAL A 152 8.85 -1.64 3.87
CA VAL A 152 9.80 -2.71 4.23
C VAL A 152 10.00 -3.57 2.99
N PRO A 153 11.26 -3.89 2.58
CA PRO A 153 11.48 -4.84 1.51
C PRO A 153 10.82 -6.17 1.89
N GLU A 154 9.72 -6.51 1.25
CA GLU A 154 9.23 -7.88 1.31
C GLU A 154 10.22 -8.74 0.55
N PHE A 155 10.97 -9.58 1.26
CA PHE A 155 11.69 -10.67 0.61
C PHE A 155 10.64 -11.55 -0.05
N SER A 156 10.51 -11.42 -1.37
CA SER A 156 9.58 -12.27 -2.10
C SER A 156 9.88 -13.74 -1.77
N SER A 157 8.85 -14.56 -1.70
CA SER A 157 9.01 -16.01 -1.47
C SER A 157 10.02 -16.62 -2.45
N ALA A 158 10.17 -16.07 -3.65
CA ALA A 158 11.18 -16.44 -4.62
C ALA A 158 12.60 -16.14 -4.14
N THR A 159 12.87 -14.99 -3.54
CA THR A 159 14.20 -14.65 -2.98
C THR A 159 14.56 -15.60 -1.85
N THR A 160 13.61 -15.94 -0.99
CA THR A 160 13.81 -16.91 0.10
C THR A 160 14.10 -18.31 -0.44
N VAL A 161 13.38 -18.77 -1.46
CA VAL A 161 13.61 -20.06 -2.11
C VAL A 161 14.98 -20.10 -2.78
N ILE A 162 15.41 -19.02 -3.44
CA ILE A 162 16.73 -18.96 -4.09
C ILE A 162 17.85 -19.07 -3.04
N VAL A 163 17.76 -18.31 -1.94
CA VAL A 163 18.78 -18.36 -0.87
C VAL A 163 18.86 -19.75 -0.24
N ILE A 164 17.71 -20.38 0.04
CA ILE A 164 17.67 -21.73 0.60
C ILE A 164 18.23 -22.76 -0.40
N SER A 165 17.89 -22.68 -1.67
CA SER A 165 18.37 -23.61 -2.69
C SER A 165 19.89 -23.49 -2.91
N LEU A 166 20.43 -22.26 -2.88
CA LEU A 166 21.86 -22.00 -2.97
C LEU A 166 22.62 -22.56 -1.76
N ALA A 167 22.07 -22.39 -0.55
CA ALA A 167 22.65 -22.96 0.67
C ALA A 167 22.67 -24.49 0.64
N LEU A 168 21.57 -25.12 0.22
CA LEU A 168 21.48 -26.58 0.10
C LEU A 168 22.47 -27.14 -0.94
N THR A 169 22.63 -26.49 -2.09
CA THR A 169 23.58 -26.93 -3.12
C THR A 169 25.02 -26.82 -2.65
N THR A 170 25.38 -25.77 -1.91
CA THR A 170 26.75 -25.65 -1.33
C THR A 170 27.02 -26.67 -0.27
N ILE A 171 26.06 -27.01 0.59
CA ILE A 171 26.18 -28.06 1.61
C ILE A 171 26.36 -29.42 0.94
N VAL A 172 25.55 -29.77 -0.05
CA VAL A 172 25.65 -31.04 -0.78
C VAL A 172 26.99 -31.18 -1.49
N ALA A 173 27.46 -30.10 -2.15
CA ALA A 173 28.78 -30.09 -2.80
C ALA A 173 29.91 -30.29 -1.80
N PHE A 174 29.86 -29.64 -0.64
CA PHE A 174 30.86 -29.80 0.42
C PHE A 174 30.89 -31.22 0.97
N LEU A 175 29.73 -31.81 1.26
CA LEU A 175 29.65 -33.20 1.75
C LEU A 175 30.17 -34.21 0.73
N PHE A 176 29.90 -33.99 -0.56
CA PHE A 176 30.40 -34.84 -1.64
C PHE A 176 31.92 -34.77 -1.78
N VAL A 177 32.52 -33.59 -1.69
CA VAL A 177 33.99 -33.42 -1.73
C VAL A 177 34.65 -34.10 -0.52
N ARG A 178 34.04 -33.95 0.68
CA ARG A 178 34.53 -34.57 1.91
C ARG A 178 34.47 -36.13 1.87
N SER A 179 33.41 -36.68 1.27
CA SER A 179 33.23 -38.13 1.11
C SER A 179 34.27 -38.76 0.20
N LYS A 180 34.81 -38.04 -0.79
CA LYS A 180 35.82 -38.54 -1.71
C LYS A 180 37.25 -38.45 -1.17
N ARG A 181 37.48 -37.76 -0.04
CA ARG A 181 38.79 -37.64 0.60
C ARG A 181 39.05 -38.70 1.69
N LYS A 182 38.05 -39.52 1.98
CA LYS A 182 38.17 -40.74 2.78
C LYS A 182 38.24 -41.97 1.88
#